data_042ec900918fb5e612e8f044150384e2
#
_entry.id   042ec900918fb5e612e8f044150384e2
#
_cell.length_a   1.000
_cell.length_b   1.000
_cell.length_c   1.000
_cell.angle_alpha   90.00
_cell.angle_beta   90.00
_cell.angle_gamma   90.00
#
_symmetry.space_group_name_H-M   'P 1'
#
loop_
_entity.id
_entity.type
_entity.pdbx_description
1 polymer ?
#
loop_
_entity_poly.entity_id
_entity_poly.type
_entity_poly.pdbx_seq_one_letter_code
_entity_poly.pdbx_strand_id
1 'polypeptide(L)'
;QEIRLLAYDIATAQSQQSGQMHGWLNVWGLPQAASEPSMTWMTRPVPGGSAHQHGAAGTSHVLGERMPGLATDAELAQLRSLTGVDAEKLFLTLMIAHHNGGIEMAEAVLARTTNKTVSSLARGMVKAQRSEVDYMEGLLAKRGA
;
A
#
# COMPACT_ATOMS: atom_id res chain seq x y z
N GLN A 1 11.22 -17.12 13.21
CA GLN A 1 12.32 -16.14 13.01
C GLN A 1 12.18 -15.44 11.66
N GLU A 2 11.89 -16.16 10.58
CA GLU A 2 11.74 -15.65 9.20
C GLU A 2 10.68 -14.54 9.10
N ILE A 3 9.47 -14.73 9.65
CA ILE A 3 8.41 -13.73 9.66
C ILE A 3 8.81 -12.46 10.44
N ARG A 4 9.56 -12.60 11.51
CA ARG A 4 10.01 -11.44 12.29
C ARG A 4 11.00 -10.59 11.50
N LEU A 5 11.91 -11.20 10.77
CA LEU A 5 12.86 -10.50 9.90
C LEU A 5 12.11 -9.79 8.77
N LEU A 6 11.20 -10.49 8.09
CA LEU A 6 10.35 -9.90 7.06
C LEU A 6 9.57 -8.69 7.58
N ALA A 7 8.92 -8.81 8.74
CA ALA A 7 8.18 -7.70 9.35
C ALA A 7 9.07 -6.50 9.67
N TYR A 8 10.30 -6.74 10.14
CA TYR A 8 11.27 -5.70 10.40
C TYR A 8 11.75 -5.00 9.11
N ASP A 9 12.03 -5.77 8.07
CA ASP A 9 12.50 -5.25 6.78
C ASP A 9 11.40 -4.39 6.12
N ILE A 10 10.15 -4.86 6.10
CA ILE A 10 8.99 -4.12 5.62
C ILE A 10 8.81 -2.82 6.41
N ALA A 11 8.80 -2.89 7.73
CA ALA A 11 8.60 -1.70 8.59
C ALA A 11 9.69 -0.65 8.36
N THR A 12 10.95 -1.09 8.21
CA THR A 12 12.10 -0.21 7.98
C THR A 12 12.00 0.45 6.60
N ALA A 13 11.73 -0.32 5.55
CA ALA A 13 11.60 0.18 4.18
C ALA A 13 10.44 1.19 4.06
N GLN A 14 9.27 0.86 4.61
CA GLN A 14 8.11 1.75 4.57
C GLN A 14 8.30 3.02 5.41
N SER A 15 8.98 2.94 6.55
CA SER A 15 9.35 4.11 7.34
C SER A 15 10.28 5.04 6.58
N GLN A 16 11.27 4.50 5.87
CA GLN A 16 12.16 5.28 5.01
C GLN A 16 11.39 5.97 3.88
N GLN A 17 10.50 5.26 3.18
CA GLN A 17 9.68 5.82 2.12
C GLN A 17 8.75 6.94 2.64
N SER A 18 8.14 6.73 3.79
CA SER A 18 7.33 7.74 4.47
C SER A 18 8.15 9.01 4.78
N GLY A 19 9.35 8.84 5.34
CA GLY A 19 10.27 9.94 5.62
C GLY A 19 10.67 10.72 4.37
N GLN A 20 10.94 10.03 3.25
CA GLN A 20 11.22 10.68 1.97
C GLN A 20 10.04 11.53 1.49
N MET A 21 8.82 10.99 1.53
CA MET A 21 7.62 11.73 1.11
C MET A 21 7.36 12.95 2.00
N HIS A 22 7.51 12.82 3.31
CA HIS A 22 7.43 13.93 4.25
C HIS A 22 8.47 15.02 3.94
N GLY A 23 9.71 14.62 3.68
CA GLY A 23 10.78 15.53 3.30
C GLY A 23 10.46 16.29 2.01
N TRP A 24 9.91 15.62 1.00
CA TRP A 24 9.51 16.29 -0.25
C TRP A 24 8.37 17.29 -0.05
N LEU A 25 7.34 16.93 0.72
CA LEU A 25 6.26 17.88 1.04
C LEU A 25 6.81 19.15 1.70
N ASN A 26 7.75 18.99 2.62
CA ASN A 26 8.40 20.13 3.28
C ASN A 26 9.21 20.99 2.28
N VAL A 27 10.03 20.37 1.44
CA VAL A 27 10.85 21.08 0.42
C VAL A 27 9.96 21.80 -0.59
N TRP A 28 8.80 21.23 -0.95
CA TRP A 28 7.87 21.83 -1.90
C TRP A 28 6.88 22.82 -1.25
N GLY A 29 6.98 23.06 0.04
CA GLY A 29 6.08 23.96 0.77
C GLY A 29 4.64 23.47 0.82
N LEU A 30 4.43 22.15 0.74
CA LEU A 30 3.11 21.53 0.76
C LEU A 30 2.73 21.09 2.18
N PRO A 31 1.42 21.10 2.52
CA PRO A 31 0.95 20.65 3.82
C PRO A 31 1.22 19.15 4.02
N GLN A 32 1.54 18.77 5.25
CA GLN A 32 1.79 17.36 5.63
C GLN A 32 0.50 16.53 5.73
N ALA A 33 -0.64 17.18 5.87
CA ALA A 33 -1.95 16.54 5.89
C ALA A 33 -2.79 17.04 4.71
N ALA A 34 -3.52 16.11 4.07
CA ALA A 34 -4.48 16.49 3.05
C ALA A 34 -5.68 17.21 3.68
N SER A 35 -6.21 18.21 2.96
CA SER A 35 -7.46 18.90 3.32
C SER A 35 -8.71 18.14 2.87
N GLU A 36 -8.55 17.10 2.09
CA GLU A 36 -9.62 16.29 1.52
C GLU A 36 -9.67 14.90 2.19
N PRO A 37 -10.83 14.23 2.18
CA PRO A 37 -10.93 12.85 2.64
C PRO A 37 -9.94 11.93 1.92
N SER A 38 -9.50 10.89 2.62
CA SER A 38 -8.63 9.87 2.05
C SER A 38 -9.22 9.33 0.75
N MET A 39 -8.36 8.97 -0.19
CA MET A 39 -8.70 8.39 -1.50
C MET A 39 -9.38 9.35 -2.51
N THR A 40 -9.77 10.58 -2.13
CA THR A 40 -10.38 11.56 -3.06
C THR A 40 -9.52 11.77 -4.31
N TRP A 41 -8.19 11.78 -4.19
CA TRP A 41 -7.28 11.95 -5.31
C TRP A 41 -7.36 10.84 -6.36
N MET A 42 -7.74 9.62 -5.97
CA MET A 42 -7.89 8.48 -6.88
C MET A 42 -9.14 8.57 -7.76
N THR A 43 -10.14 9.34 -7.33
CA THR A 43 -11.36 9.59 -8.14
C THR A 43 -11.14 10.64 -9.23
N ARG A 44 -10.01 11.37 -9.21
CA ARG A 44 -9.70 12.37 -10.20
C ARG A 44 -9.35 11.74 -11.55
N PRO A 45 -9.72 12.39 -12.68
CA PRO A 45 -9.38 11.89 -14.01
C PRO A 45 -7.88 11.69 -14.20
N VAL A 46 -7.53 10.67 -14.97
CA VAL A 46 -6.14 10.47 -15.41
C VAL A 46 -5.84 11.48 -16.52
N PRO A 47 -4.77 12.29 -16.43
CA PRO A 47 -4.39 13.23 -17.47
C PRO A 47 -4.18 12.53 -18.82
N GLY A 48 -4.83 13.01 -19.90
CA GLY A 48 -4.74 12.41 -21.23
C GLY A 48 -5.57 11.14 -21.44
N GLY A 49 -6.31 10.69 -20.44
CA GLY A 49 -7.29 9.61 -20.58
C GLY A 49 -8.55 10.09 -21.29
N SER A 50 -9.10 9.27 -22.19
CA SER A 50 -10.42 9.54 -22.78
C SER A 50 -11.47 9.58 -21.68
N ALA A 51 -12.42 10.52 -21.75
CA ALA A 51 -13.49 10.71 -20.76
C ALA A 51 -14.42 9.47 -20.59
N HIS A 52 -14.17 8.38 -21.30
CA HIS A 52 -14.96 7.16 -21.30
C HIS A 52 -14.25 5.92 -20.71
N GLN A 53 -13.06 6.06 -20.15
CA GLN A 53 -12.44 4.94 -19.42
C GLN A 53 -12.88 4.92 -17.94
N HIS A 54 -14.17 4.70 -17.72
CA HIS A 54 -14.67 4.05 -16.53
C HIS A 54 -14.37 2.55 -16.68
N GLY A 55 -13.20 2.07 -16.27
CA GLY A 55 -13.02 0.64 -16.30
C GLY A 55 -11.67 0.16 -16.81
N ALA A 56 -10.64 0.42 -16.05
CA ALA A 56 -9.56 -0.55 -15.95
C ALA A 56 -9.46 -0.92 -14.47
N ALA A 57 -9.89 -2.15 -14.14
CA ALA A 57 -10.03 -2.73 -12.81
C ALA A 57 -10.98 -1.95 -11.87
N GLY A 58 -12.24 -2.35 -11.86
CA GLY A 58 -13.37 -1.82 -11.10
C GLY A 58 -13.22 -1.87 -9.59
N THR A 59 -12.51 -0.92 -9.02
CA THR A 59 -12.71 -0.53 -7.63
C THR A 59 -13.28 0.89 -7.67
N SER A 60 -14.60 0.99 -7.51
CA SER A 60 -15.27 2.26 -7.26
C SER A 60 -14.91 2.69 -5.84
N HIS A 61 -13.82 3.46 -5.69
CA HIS A 61 -13.50 4.06 -4.40
C HIS A 61 -14.58 5.06 -4.03
N VAL A 62 -15.28 4.81 -2.93
CA VAL A 62 -16.27 5.73 -2.36
C VAL A 62 -15.53 6.73 -1.48
N LEU A 63 -15.90 8.00 -1.58
CA LEU A 63 -15.34 9.08 -0.75
C LEU A 63 -15.48 8.71 0.74
N GLY A 64 -14.37 8.72 1.46
CA GLY A 64 -14.33 8.36 2.88
C GLY A 64 -14.20 6.87 3.16
N GLU A 65 -14.10 6.02 2.16
CA GLU A 65 -13.72 4.62 2.34
C GLU A 65 -12.30 4.47 2.88
N ARG A 66 -12.07 3.32 3.50
CA ARG A 66 -10.73 2.94 3.96
C ARG A 66 -9.81 2.74 2.76
N MET A 67 -8.55 3.05 2.96
CA MET A 67 -7.52 2.73 1.95
C MET A 67 -7.52 1.22 1.65
N PRO A 68 -7.37 0.82 0.38
CA PRO A 68 -7.28 -0.59 0.00
C PRO A 68 -6.24 -1.33 0.84
N GLY A 69 -6.60 -2.51 1.32
CA GLY A 69 -5.70 -3.36 2.08
C GLY A 69 -5.38 -2.90 3.51
N LEU A 70 -5.98 -1.82 4.00
CA LEU A 70 -5.76 -1.38 5.38
C LEU A 70 -6.49 -2.30 6.36
N ALA A 71 -5.75 -2.95 7.26
CA ALA A 71 -6.33 -3.82 8.29
C ALA A 71 -7.28 -3.06 9.24
N THR A 72 -8.35 -3.70 9.68
CA THR A 72 -9.30 -3.16 10.66
C THR A 72 -8.74 -3.19 12.07
N ASP A 73 -9.29 -2.37 12.97
CA ASP A 73 -8.92 -2.43 14.39
C ASP A 73 -9.24 -3.81 14.99
N ALA A 74 -10.30 -4.46 14.52
CA ALA A 74 -10.66 -5.82 14.94
C ALA A 74 -9.63 -6.85 14.48
N GLU A 75 -9.17 -6.78 13.22
CA GLU A 75 -8.11 -7.66 12.70
C GLU A 75 -6.77 -7.43 13.42
N LEU A 76 -6.43 -6.18 13.71
CA LEU A 76 -5.23 -5.85 14.49
C LEU A 76 -5.35 -6.35 15.95
N ALA A 77 -6.54 -6.25 16.55
CA ALA A 77 -6.79 -6.81 17.89
C ALA A 77 -6.68 -8.34 17.87
N GLN A 78 -7.24 -8.99 16.85
CA GLN A 78 -7.11 -10.43 16.65
C GLN A 78 -5.63 -10.82 16.50
N LEU A 79 -4.86 -10.13 15.66
CA LEU A 79 -3.44 -10.41 15.47
C LEU A 79 -2.65 -10.31 16.78
N ARG A 80 -2.97 -9.32 17.63
CA ARG A 80 -2.33 -9.16 18.95
C ARG A 80 -2.65 -10.29 19.93
N SER A 81 -3.81 -10.95 19.75
CA SER A 81 -4.26 -12.05 20.63
C SER A 81 -3.68 -13.42 20.22
N LEU A 82 -3.19 -13.55 18.99
CA LEU A 82 -2.67 -14.80 18.45
C LEU A 82 -1.16 -14.96 18.73
N THR A 83 -0.72 -16.23 18.72
CA THR A 83 0.69 -16.61 18.83
C THR A 83 1.03 -17.74 17.86
N GLY A 84 2.31 -18.01 17.66
CA GLY A 84 2.77 -19.12 16.82
C GLY A 84 2.31 -19.01 15.37
N VAL A 85 1.96 -20.15 14.78
CA VAL A 85 1.61 -20.26 13.34
C VAL A 85 0.35 -19.46 12.99
N ASP A 86 -0.64 -19.39 13.88
CA ASP A 86 -1.88 -18.66 13.62
C ASP A 86 -1.63 -17.15 13.53
N ALA A 87 -0.77 -16.61 14.39
CA ALA A 87 -0.33 -15.21 14.29
C ALA A 87 0.45 -14.96 12.99
N GLU A 88 1.31 -15.89 12.58
CA GLU A 88 2.06 -15.77 11.32
C GLU A 88 1.15 -15.81 10.10
N LYS A 89 0.15 -16.68 10.07
CA LYS A 89 -0.85 -16.76 8.99
C LYS A 89 -1.64 -15.46 8.86
N LEU A 90 -2.20 -14.97 9.98
CA LEU A 90 -2.98 -13.74 9.97
C LEU A 90 -2.11 -12.53 9.57
N PHE A 91 -0.88 -12.43 10.09
CA PHE A 91 0.06 -11.37 9.70
C PHE A 91 0.33 -11.39 8.18
N LEU A 92 0.63 -12.56 7.61
CA LEU A 92 0.89 -12.69 6.18
C LEU A 92 -0.35 -12.31 5.35
N THR A 93 -1.53 -12.78 5.74
CA THR A 93 -2.79 -12.46 5.05
C THR A 93 -3.05 -10.95 5.03
N LEU A 94 -2.93 -10.29 6.18
CA LEU A 94 -3.14 -8.85 6.28
C LEU A 94 -2.06 -8.06 5.53
N MET A 95 -0.82 -8.52 5.57
CA MET A 95 0.29 -7.83 4.91
C MET A 95 0.25 -7.98 3.38
N ILE A 96 -0.18 -9.14 2.86
CA ILE A 96 -0.46 -9.34 1.43
C ILE A 96 -1.55 -8.38 0.97
N ALA A 97 -2.65 -8.28 1.71
CA ALA A 97 -3.73 -7.33 1.40
C ALA A 97 -3.22 -5.88 1.40
N HIS A 98 -2.42 -5.50 2.41
CA HIS A 98 -1.81 -4.19 2.52
C HIS A 98 -0.90 -3.87 1.33
N HIS A 99 -0.06 -4.80 0.91
CA HIS A 99 0.83 -4.63 -0.24
C HIS A 99 0.07 -4.49 -1.55
N ASN A 100 -0.96 -5.31 -1.77
CA ASN A 100 -1.82 -5.20 -2.95
C ASN A 100 -2.50 -3.82 -3.03
N GLY A 101 -3.02 -3.31 -1.92
CA GLY A 101 -3.56 -1.95 -1.85
C GLY A 101 -2.49 -0.87 -2.11
N GLY A 102 -1.28 -1.06 -1.59
CA GLY A 102 -0.14 -0.18 -1.85
C GLY A 102 0.27 -0.15 -3.33
N ILE A 103 0.29 -1.31 -3.99
CA ILE A 103 0.55 -1.44 -5.44
C ILE A 103 -0.51 -0.66 -6.23
N GLU A 104 -1.79 -0.87 -5.92
CA GLU A 104 -2.90 -0.17 -6.58
C GLU A 104 -2.75 1.36 -6.47
N MET A 105 -2.48 1.85 -5.27
CA MET A 105 -2.25 3.29 -5.04
C MET A 105 -1.03 3.81 -5.79
N ALA A 106 0.07 3.08 -5.80
CA ALA A 106 1.29 3.47 -6.50
C ALA A 106 1.09 3.52 -8.03
N GLU A 107 0.37 2.55 -8.60
CA GLU A 107 -0.01 2.54 -10.02
C GLU A 107 -0.95 3.70 -10.36
N ALA A 108 -1.90 4.02 -9.49
CA ALA A 108 -2.78 5.18 -9.66
C ALA A 108 -1.99 6.50 -9.65
N VAL A 109 -0.95 6.63 -8.81
CA VAL A 109 -0.02 7.77 -8.83
C VAL A 109 0.74 7.82 -10.15
N LEU A 110 1.29 6.70 -10.61
CA LEU A 110 2.03 6.63 -11.88
C LEU A 110 1.20 7.07 -13.08
N ALA A 111 -0.09 6.78 -13.08
CA ALA A 111 -1.01 7.21 -14.13
C ALA A 111 -1.32 8.73 -14.09
N ARG A 112 -1.08 9.42 -12.96
CA ARG A 112 -1.49 10.81 -12.74
C ARG A 112 -0.35 11.80 -12.60
N THR A 113 0.88 11.34 -12.34
CA THR A 113 2.02 12.23 -12.08
C THR A 113 2.99 12.28 -13.25
N THR A 114 3.50 13.48 -13.54
CA THR A 114 4.65 13.71 -14.41
C THR A 114 5.93 14.01 -13.62
N ASN A 115 5.83 14.12 -12.29
CA ASN A 115 6.98 14.39 -11.43
C ASN A 115 7.89 13.16 -11.37
N LYS A 116 9.13 13.33 -11.87
CA LYS A 116 10.12 12.24 -11.97
C LYS A 116 10.50 11.64 -10.60
N THR A 117 10.56 12.45 -9.57
CA THR A 117 10.91 12.02 -8.21
C THR A 117 9.81 11.10 -7.65
N VAL A 118 8.56 11.55 -7.74
CA VAL A 118 7.39 10.77 -7.30
C VAL A 118 7.26 9.48 -8.10
N SER A 119 7.34 9.56 -9.43
CA SER A 119 7.20 8.39 -10.30
C SER A 119 8.33 7.38 -10.13
N SER A 120 9.54 7.83 -9.78
CA SER A 120 10.66 6.93 -9.48
C SER A 120 10.40 6.10 -8.22
N LEU A 121 9.97 6.76 -7.14
CA LEU A 121 9.61 6.07 -5.90
C LEU A 121 8.44 5.12 -6.12
N ALA A 122 7.37 5.57 -6.76
CA ALA A 122 6.17 4.74 -7.00
C ALA A 122 6.51 3.47 -7.82
N ARG A 123 7.35 3.56 -8.86
CA ARG A 123 7.83 2.37 -9.60
C ARG A 123 8.65 1.44 -8.73
N GLY A 124 9.51 1.99 -7.87
CA GLY A 124 10.27 1.21 -6.91
C GLY A 124 9.37 0.46 -5.94
N MET A 125 8.35 1.13 -5.41
CA MET A 125 7.35 0.54 -4.51
C MET A 125 6.58 -0.59 -5.18
N VAL A 126 6.06 -0.38 -6.40
CA VAL A 126 5.34 -1.43 -7.15
C VAL A 126 6.22 -2.67 -7.34
N LYS A 127 7.48 -2.48 -7.75
CA LYS A 127 8.40 -3.60 -7.97
C LYS A 127 8.70 -4.36 -6.68
N ALA A 128 9.04 -3.64 -5.61
CA ALA A 128 9.38 -4.24 -4.32
C ALA A 128 8.18 -4.97 -3.72
N GLN A 129 7.01 -4.31 -3.65
CA GLN A 129 5.83 -4.88 -3.03
C GLN A 129 5.28 -6.10 -3.78
N ARG A 130 5.37 -6.16 -5.11
CA ARG A 130 5.04 -7.37 -5.87
C ARG A 130 5.93 -8.54 -5.48
N SER A 131 7.25 -8.33 -5.41
CA SER A 131 8.19 -9.38 -5.00
C SER A 131 7.95 -9.83 -3.55
N GLU A 132 7.58 -8.91 -2.67
CA GLU A 132 7.24 -9.20 -1.28
C GLU A 132 5.92 -9.97 -1.16
N VAL A 133 4.92 -9.68 -2.00
CA VAL A 133 3.66 -10.46 -2.08
C VAL A 133 3.96 -11.90 -2.48
N ASP A 134 4.70 -12.12 -3.57
CA ASP A 134 5.06 -13.47 -4.03
C ASP A 134 5.79 -14.26 -2.93
N TYR A 135 6.69 -13.60 -2.21
CA TYR A 135 7.41 -14.20 -1.09
C TYR A 135 6.48 -14.55 0.09
N MET A 136 5.59 -13.62 0.47
CA MET A 136 4.62 -13.83 1.55
C MET A 136 3.62 -14.94 1.23
N GLU A 137 3.13 -15.03 -0.02
CA GLU A 137 2.26 -16.12 -0.47
C GLU A 137 2.97 -17.48 -0.36
N GLY A 138 4.24 -17.55 -0.74
CA GLY A 138 5.06 -18.74 -0.54
C GLY A 138 5.24 -19.13 0.93
N LEU A 139 5.36 -18.15 1.82
CA LEU A 139 5.43 -18.39 3.27
C LEU A 139 4.09 -18.85 3.84
N LEU A 140 2.99 -18.28 3.36
CA LEU A 140 1.63 -18.62 3.78
C LEU A 140 1.27 -20.04 3.36
N ALA A 141 1.58 -20.42 2.12
CA ALA A 141 1.38 -21.78 1.61
C ALA A 141 2.14 -22.84 2.43
N LYS A 142 3.38 -22.58 2.87
CA LYS A 142 4.16 -23.45 3.76
C LYS A 142 3.50 -23.67 5.13
N ARG A 143 2.56 -22.81 5.52
CA ARG A 143 1.81 -22.86 6.78
C ARG A 143 0.45 -23.53 6.65
N GLY A 144 0.12 -24.07 5.46
CA GLY A 144 -1.12 -24.76 5.20
C GLY A 144 -2.34 -23.82 5.15
N ALA A 145 -2.17 -22.67 4.56
CA ALA A 145 -3.23 -21.69 4.29
C ALA A 145 -3.34 -21.45 2.78
#